data_9594abbd7b7e065597f17c3363dcedb8
#
_entry.id   9594abbd7b7e065597f17c3363dcedb8
#
_cell.length_a   1.000
_cell.length_b   1.000
_cell.length_c   1.000
_cell.angle_alpha   90.00
_cell.angle_beta   90.00
_cell.angle_gamma   90.00
#
_symmetry.space_group_name_H-M   'P 1'
#
loop_
_entity.id
_entity.type
_entity.pdbx_description
1 polymer ?
#
loop_
_entity_poly.entity_id
_entity_poly.type
_entity_poly.pdbx_seq_one_letter_code
_entity_poly.pdbx_strand_id
1 'polypeptide(L)'
;SWGAMIMPVRVLDSSGNGSYALVMEGIEWAVQHGAQVINMSLGGSIYPGQAFEAAIRNAYSRGITLVAATGNDYGQAVLYPAAFPEVIAVGATLKDNSLASYSNVGPQVTVTAPGGSTVPNPPDGVFSTALTRASTSSGYTWANGYEFMHGTSMATPHVSGLAALLLSRFGPMSPDAVAALMSDTSMDLGDDGYDPGFGAGLVNAYAALTQSTMDRAVFAVKDSGGNWVGESVYGRRNRTFCISNASPGLCTLVGFLDVDGDHQISLGDFYGEMQAVVPPSGAHQVDRLVLYYVGTESAAIGMATPRPQS
;
A
#
# COMPACT_ATOMS: atom_id res chain seq x y z
N SER A 1 -5.42 14.65 -3.00
CA SER A 1 -6.19 14.28 -4.18
C SER A 1 -7.33 15.29 -4.42
N TRP A 2 -7.18 16.15 -5.42
CA TRP A 2 -8.15 17.26 -5.68
C TRP A 2 -9.50 16.78 -6.21
N GLY A 3 -9.52 15.69 -6.96
CA GLY A 3 -10.72 15.14 -7.58
C GLY A 3 -11.43 14.08 -6.75
N ALA A 4 -10.88 13.66 -5.62
CA ALA A 4 -11.49 12.65 -4.78
C ALA A 4 -12.72 13.22 -4.05
N MET A 5 -13.81 12.47 -4.05
CA MET A 5 -14.97 12.78 -3.23
C MET A 5 -14.76 12.28 -1.80
N ILE A 6 -15.15 13.07 -0.83
CA ILE A 6 -15.13 12.71 0.58
C ILE A 6 -16.50 12.19 1.00
N MET A 7 -16.50 10.99 1.57
CA MET A 7 -17.67 10.32 2.14
C MET A 7 -17.52 10.31 3.66
N PRO A 8 -18.09 11.29 4.39
CA PRO A 8 -17.97 11.33 5.84
C PRO A 8 -18.89 10.30 6.48
N VAL A 9 -18.30 9.36 7.25
CA VAL A 9 -19.03 8.35 8.01
C VAL A 9 -18.74 8.56 9.50
N ARG A 10 -19.73 9.02 10.26
CA ARG A 10 -19.57 9.30 11.67
C ARG A 10 -19.77 8.03 12.49
N VAL A 11 -18.70 7.53 13.12
CA VAL A 11 -18.69 6.35 13.99
C VAL A 11 -18.25 6.64 15.44
N LEU A 12 -17.88 7.90 15.71
CA LEU A 12 -17.45 8.37 17.03
C LEU A 12 -18.39 9.47 17.54
N ASP A 13 -18.50 9.57 18.83
CA ASP A 13 -19.24 10.65 19.53
C ASP A 13 -18.47 11.98 19.56
N SER A 14 -18.99 12.98 20.24
CA SER A 14 -18.34 14.30 20.37
C SER A 14 -17.07 14.29 21.23
N SER A 15 -16.85 13.22 21.98
CA SER A 15 -15.65 13.02 22.82
C SER A 15 -14.59 12.15 22.12
N GLY A 16 -14.87 11.73 20.88
CA GLY A 16 -13.97 10.86 20.11
C GLY A 16 -14.07 9.38 20.50
N ASN A 17 -15.08 8.98 21.26
CA ASN A 17 -15.29 7.59 21.64
C ASN A 17 -16.27 6.89 20.69
N GLY A 18 -16.06 5.60 20.47
CA GLY A 18 -16.93 4.74 19.69
C GLY A 18 -16.82 3.28 20.10
N SER A 19 -17.70 2.46 19.56
CA SER A 19 -17.63 1.01 19.74
C SER A 19 -17.19 0.33 18.44
N TYR A 20 -16.58 -0.84 18.55
CA TYR A 20 -16.27 -1.65 17.37
C TYR A 20 -17.52 -1.96 16.53
N ALA A 21 -18.69 -2.11 17.14
CA ALA A 21 -19.95 -2.33 16.42
C ALA A 21 -20.28 -1.13 15.50
N LEU A 22 -20.20 0.10 16.01
CA LEU A 22 -20.44 1.31 15.20
C LEU A 22 -19.40 1.48 14.07
N VAL A 23 -18.14 1.18 14.37
CA VAL A 23 -17.08 1.23 13.32
C VAL A 23 -17.35 0.18 12.25
N MET A 24 -17.74 -1.03 12.63
CA MET A 24 -18.12 -2.11 11.70
C MET A 24 -19.29 -1.70 10.80
N GLU A 25 -20.37 -1.18 11.39
CA GLU A 25 -21.51 -0.65 10.63
C GLU A 25 -21.09 0.46 9.66
N GLY A 26 -20.18 1.34 10.09
CA GLY A 26 -19.62 2.40 9.24
C GLY A 26 -18.82 1.87 8.06
N ILE A 27 -18.00 0.83 8.27
CA ILE A 27 -17.25 0.16 7.21
C ILE A 27 -18.22 -0.49 6.21
N GLU A 28 -19.19 -1.27 6.70
CA GLU A 28 -20.19 -1.92 5.85
C GLU A 28 -21.00 -0.91 5.03
N TRP A 29 -21.39 0.21 5.66
CA TRP A 29 -22.09 1.29 4.97
C TRP A 29 -21.23 1.90 3.85
N ALA A 30 -19.96 2.21 4.12
CA ALA A 30 -19.03 2.75 3.13
C ALA A 30 -18.84 1.79 1.95
N VAL A 31 -18.71 0.49 2.22
CA VAL A 31 -18.64 -0.57 1.21
C VAL A 31 -19.87 -0.57 0.31
N GLN A 32 -21.07 -0.49 0.89
CA GLN A 32 -22.33 -0.49 0.14
C GLN A 32 -22.52 0.77 -0.72
N HIS A 33 -21.87 1.88 -0.33
CA HIS A 33 -21.98 3.17 -1.03
C HIS A 33 -20.79 3.47 -1.96
N GLY A 34 -19.96 2.46 -2.24
CA GLY A 34 -18.93 2.54 -3.28
C GLY A 34 -17.65 3.26 -2.89
N ALA A 35 -17.29 3.24 -1.59
CA ALA A 35 -15.98 3.72 -1.17
C ALA A 35 -14.87 2.90 -1.85
N GLN A 36 -13.83 3.56 -2.33
CA GLN A 36 -12.64 2.92 -2.90
C GLN A 36 -11.49 2.88 -1.89
N VAL A 37 -11.45 3.86 -0.99
CA VAL A 37 -10.48 3.96 0.11
C VAL A 37 -11.25 4.25 1.39
N ILE A 38 -10.96 3.54 2.46
CA ILE A 38 -11.52 3.80 3.79
C ILE A 38 -10.38 4.20 4.73
N ASN A 39 -10.46 5.43 5.25
CA ASN A 39 -9.54 5.97 6.24
C ASN A 39 -10.08 5.75 7.65
N MET A 40 -9.30 5.11 8.50
CA MET A 40 -9.64 4.81 9.89
C MET A 40 -8.57 5.39 10.83
N SER A 41 -8.65 6.72 11.07
CA SER A 41 -7.78 7.42 12.04
C SER A 41 -8.26 7.18 13.47
N LEU A 42 -8.46 5.92 13.83
CA LEU A 42 -9.00 5.44 15.10
C LEU A 42 -8.45 4.04 15.40
N GLY A 43 -8.59 3.59 16.65
CA GLY A 43 -8.18 2.23 16.99
C GLY A 43 -8.42 1.87 18.46
N GLY A 44 -8.23 0.60 18.77
CA GLY A 44 -8.27 0.05 20.12
C GLY A 44 -7.35 -1.14 20.28
N SER A 45 -6.86 -1.36 21.50
CA SER A 45 -5.88 -2.41 21.81
C SER A 45 -6.45 -3.82 21.92
N ILE A 46 -7.78 -3.93 22.05
CA ILE A 46 -8.45 -5.22 22.23
C ILE A 46 -8.87 -5.76 20.86
N TYR A 47 -8.64 -7.05 20.62
CA TYR A 47 -9.15 -7.72 19.42
C TYR A 47 -10.68 -7.58 19.33
N PRO A 48 -11.20 -7.01 18.22
CA PRO A 48 -12.63 -6.62 18.12
C PRO A 48 -13.59 -7.79 17.85
N GLY A 49 -13.06 -9.00 17.67
CA GLY A 49 -13.84 -10.20 17.43
C GLY A 49 -14.04 -10.53 15.94
N GLN A 50 -14.48 -11.77 15.69
CA GLN A 50 -14.58 -12.33 14.34
C GLN A 50 -15.54 -11.58 13.40
N ALA A 51 -16.63 -10.99 13.94
CA ALA A 51 -17.57 -10.24 13.13
C ALA A 51 -16.92 -8.98 12.52
N PHE A 52 -16.12 -8.27 13.31
CA PHE A 52 -15.38 -7.11 12.85
C PHE A 52 -14.33 -7.51 11.81
N GLU A 53 -13.55 -8.57 12.08
CA GLU A 53 -12.58 -9.12 11.14
C GLU A 53 -13.25 -9.51 9.81
N ALA A 54 -14.43 -10.12 9.85
CA ALA A 54 -15.19 -10.46 8.65
C ALA A 54 -15.62 -9.21 7.84
N ALA A 55 -15.97 -8.10 8.50
CA ALA A 55 -16.27 -6.85 7.82
C ALA A 55 -15.03 -6.24 7.13
N ILE A 56 -13.85 -6.29 7.77
CA ILE A 56 -12.57 -5.90 7.17
C ILE A 56 -12.27 -6.75 5.93
N ARG A 57 -12.33 -8.07 6.04
CA ARG A 57 -12.10 -9.00 4.92
C ARG A 57 -13.10 -8.82 3.78
N ASN A 58 -14.37 -8.55 4.09
CA ASN A 58 -15.37 -8.26 3.08
C ASN A 58 -15.05 -6.97 2.30
N ALA A 59 -14.64 -5.90 2.98
CA ALA A 59 -14.24 -4.66 2.33
C ALA A 59 -12.99 -4.87 1.44
N TYR A 60 -11.98 -5.54 1.98
CA TYR A 60 -10.76 -5.89 1.26
C TYR A 60 -11.04 -6.76 0.01
N SER A 61 -11.84 -7.82 0.13
CA SER A 61 -12.20 -8.71 -0.99
C SER A 61 -12.98 -8.03 -2.11
N ARG A 62 -13.58 -6.87 -1.82
CA ARG A 62 -14.24 -6.01 -2.80
C ARG A 62 -13.30 -4.99 -3.43
N GLY A 63 -11.99 -5.09 -3.18
CA GLY A 63 -10.99 -4.21 -3.76
C GLY A 63 -10.87 -2.84 -3.06
N ILE A 64 -11.41 -2.69 -1.86
CA ILE A 64 -11.34 -1.42 -1.12
C ILE A 64 -10.05 -1.34 -0.33
N THR A 65 -9.27 -0.30 -0.56
CA THR A 65 -8.05 -0.03 0.19
C THR A 65 -8.39 0.46 1.59
N LEU A 66 -7.99 -0.30 2.61
CA LEU A 66 -8.19 0.02 4.02
C LEU A 66 -6.92 0.60 4.61
N VAL A 67 -7.01 1.76 5.25
CA VAL A 67 -5.87 2.47 5.83
C VAL A 67 -6.19 2.83 7.27
N ALA A 68 -5.33 2.47 8.23
CA ALA A 68 -5.59 2.73 9.64
C ALA A 68 -4.34 3.18 10.41
N ALA A 69 -4.58 3.96 11.47
CA ALA A 69 -3.58 4.47 12.39
C ALA A 69 -3.05 3.36 13.31
N THR A 70 -1.72 3.28 13.51
CA THR A 70 -1.11 2.28 14.40
C THR A 70 -1.40 2.53 15.88
N GLY A 71 -1.69 3.78 16.27
CA GLY A 71 -1.93 4.20 17.66
C GLY A 71 -0.85 5.12 18.20
N ASN A 72 -1.13 5.73 19.36
CA ASN A 72 -0.28 6.78 19.95
C ASN A 72 0.10 6.44 21.41
N ASP A 73 0.46 5.19 21.68
CA ASP A 73 0.70 4.68 23.02
C ASP A 73 2.20 4.47 23.31
N TYR A 74 3.05 5.30 22.69
CA TYR A 74 4.50 5.38 22.94
C TYR A 74 5.22 4.04 22.71
N GLY A 75 5.18 3.53 21.49
CA GLY A 75 5.89 2.32 21.08
C GLY A 75 5.20 1.02 21.51
N GLN A 76 3.94 1.08 21.94
CA GLN A 76 3.15 -0.12 22.19
C GLN A 76 2.77 -0.84 20.89
N ALA A 77 2.14 -2.01 21.02
CA ALA A 77 1.67 -2.77 19.86
C ALA A 77 0.65 -2.01 19.00
N VAL A 78 0.66 -2.33 17.73
CA VAL A 78 -0.29 -1.76 16.74
C VAL A 78 -1.74 -2.06 17.14
N LEU A 79 -2.58 -1.04 17.12
CA LEU A 79 -3.99 -1.12 17.46
C LEU A 79 -4.83 -1.76 16.33
N TYR A 80 -5.97 -2.35 16.67
CA TYR A 80 -7.00 -2.71 15.69
C TYR A 80 -7.80 -1.46 15.28
N PRO A 81 -8.12 -1.29 13.97
CA PRO A 81 -8.03 -2.30 12.90
C PRO A 81 -6.68 -2.34 12.16
N ALA A 82 -5.72 -1.47 12.45
CA ALA A 82 -4.43 -1.46 11.76
C ALA A 82 -3.65 -2.79 11.91
N ALA A 83 -3.89 -3.54 12.99
CA ALA A 83 -3.25 -4.84 13.22
C ALA A 83 -3.75 -5.98 12.30
N PHE A 84 -4.82 -5.78 11.52
CA PHE A 84 -5.26 -6.78 10.54
C PHE A 84 -4.39 -6.76 9.29
N PRO A 85 -4.04 -7.93 8.71
CA PRO A 85 -3.18 -8.02 7.53
C PRO A 85 -3.78 -7.37 6.27
N GLU A 86 -5.10 -7.23 6.20
CA GLU A 86 -5.83 -6.59 5.11
C GLU A 86 -5.79 -5.06 5.15
N VAL A 87 -5.15 -4.47 6.17
CA VAL A 87 -5.17 -3.02 6.44
C VAL A 87 -3.76 -2.45 6.31
N ILE A 88 -3.61 -1.36 5.57
CA ILE A 88 -2.38 -0.59 5.54
C ILE A 88 -2.23 0.13 6.88
N ALA A 89 -1.31 -0.36 7.72
CA ALA A 89 -1.02 0.18 9.04
C ALA A 89 -0.04 1.35 8.93
N VAL A 90 -0.43 2.52 9.41
CA VAL A 90 0.31 3.77 9.23
C VAL A 90 0.88 4.26 10.56
N GLY A 91 2.22 4.24 10.66
CA GLY A 91 2.98 4.89 11.73
C GLY A 91 3.21 6.38 11.45
N ALA A 92 3.78 7.09 12.41
CA ALA A 92 3.97 8.53 12.33
C ALA A 92 5.45 8.94 12.38
N THR A 93 5.85 9.87 11.48
CA THR A 93 7.14 10.56 11.54
C THR A 93 6.99 12.00 12.01
N LEU A 94 8.08 12.53 12.57
CA LEU A 94 8.25 13.93 12.85
C LEU A 94 8.71 14.70 11.58
N LYS A 95 8.84 16.00 11.69
CA LYS A 95 9.27 16.90 10.60
C LYS A 95 10.69 16.61 10.09
N ASP A 96 11.55 16.07 10.93
CA ASP A 96 12.92 15.68 10.61
C ASP A 96 13.04 14.24 10.09
N ASN A 97 11.90 13.58 9.82
CA ASN A 97 11.75 12.19 9.42
C ASN A 97 12.11 11.16 10.52
N SER A 98 12.39 11.57 11.74
CA SER A 98 12.52 10.62 12.85
C SER A 98 11.16 10.01 13.21
N LEU A 99 11.17 8.81 13.79
CA LEU A 99 9.95 8.18 14.30
C LEU A 99 9.36 9.02 15.42
N ALA A 100 8.07 9.32 15.33
CA ALA A 100 7.39 10.03 16.40
C ALA A 100 7.35 9.15 17.66
N SER A 101 7.81 9.68 18.80
CA SER A 101 7.91 8.91 20.05
C SER A 101 6.57 8.33 20.52
N TYR A 102 5.46 8.95 20.14
CA TYR A 102 4.13 8.45 20.46
C TYR A 102 3.67 7.30 19.53
N SER A 103 4.28 7.13 18.34
CA SER A 103 3.83 6.13 17.37
C SER A 103 3.94 4.71 17.93
N ASN A 104 2.88 3.92 17.79
CA ASN A 104 2.93 2.50 18.06
C ASN A 104 3.75 1.79 16.98
N VAL A 105 4.40 0.70 17.36
CA VAL A 105 5.34 -0.06 16.55
C VAL A 105 4.98 -1.55 16.53
N GLY A 106 5.44 -2.26 15.54
CA GLY A 106 5.25 -3.72 15.46
C GLY A 106 5.36 -4.24 14.03
N PRO A 107 5.34 -5.58 13.88
CA PRO A 107 5.46 -6.22 12.57
C PRO A 107 4.29 -5.96 11.62
N GLN A 108 3.25 -5.27 12.07
CA GLN A 108 2.10 -4.90 11.25
C GLN A 108 2.26 -3.52 10.58
N VAL A 109 3.22 -2.69 11.03
CA VAL A 109 3.44 -1.36 10.44
C VAL A 109 3.77 -1.53 8.95
N THR A 110 2.94 -1.00 8.07
CA THR A 110 3.18 -1.12 6.62
C THR A 110 4.10 0.00 6.14
N VAL A 111 3.78 1.23 6.49
CA VAL A 111 4.51 2.45 6.12
C VAL A 111 4.36 3.51 7.20
N THR A 112 5.16 4.57 7.11
CA THR A 112 4.96 5.78 7.90
C THR A 112 4.60 6.98 7.02
N ALA A 113 3.99 7.97 7.63
CA ALA A 113 3.70 9.25 7.03
C ALA A 113 3.85 10.40 8.05
N PRO A 114 3.86 11.68 7.63
CA PRO A 114 3.97 12.80 8.55
C PRO A 114 2.84 12.85 9.57
N GLY A 115 3.15 12.59 10.83
CA GLY A 115 2.24 12.76 11.98
C GLY A 115 2.55 14.01 12.80
N GLY A 116 3.77 14.49 12.69
CA GLY A 116 4.23 15.73 13.32
C GLY A 116 4.29 15.72 14.84
N SER A 117 4.56 16.87 15.43
CA SER A 117 4.45 17.15 16.87
C SER A 117 4.02 18.58 17.09
N THR A 118 3.07 18.79 17.97
CA THR A 118 2.67 20.14 18.40
C THR A 118 3.40 20.60 19.68
N VAL A 119 4.30 19.77 20.20
CA VAL A 119 5.08 20.05 21.42
C VAL A 119 6.56 19.91 21.12
N PRO A 120 7.42 20.85 21.47
CA PRO A 120 7.10 22.14 22.11
C PRO A 120 6.58 23.21 21.12
N ASN A 121 6.66 22.97 19.82
CA ASN A 121 6.37 23.96 18.79
C ASN A 121 5.17 23.52 17.91
N PRO A 122 3.96 24.14 18.07
CA PRO A 122 2.77 23.75 17.33
C PRO A 122 2.92 23.72 15.80
N PRO A 123 3.64 24.64 15.14
CA PRO A 123 3.89 24.57 13.69
C PRO A 123 4.68 23.36 13.19
N ASP A 124 5.21 22.50 14.05
CA ASP A 124 5.81 21.23 13.66
C ASP A 124 4.76 20.08 13.60
N GLY A 125 3.52 20.38 13.94
CA GLY A 125 2.36 19.51 13.70
C GLY A 125 1.88 19.55 12.24
N VAL A 126 0.87 18.73 11.95
CA VAL A 126 0.18 18.71 10.65
C VAL A 126 -0.90 19.78 10.64
N PHE A 127 -0.79 20.73 9.71
CA PHE A 127 -1.75 21.83 9.53
C PHE A 127 -2.89 21.40 8.61
N SER A 128 -4.12 21.45 9.08
CA SER A 128 -5.28 21.08 8.29
C SER A 128 -6.54 21.81 8.73
N THR A 129 -7.64 21.60 7.99
CA THR A 129 -8.95 22.16 8.32
C THR A 129 -9.47 21.60 9.64
N ALA A 130 -10.05 22.46 10.45
CA ALA A 130 -10.68 22.11 11.73
C ALA A 130 -12.02 22.83 11.88
N LEU A 131 -12.86 22.35 12.80
CA LEU A 131 -14.11 23.04 13.11
C LEU A 131 -13.81 24.38 13.82
N THR A 132 -14.50 25.45 13.40
CA THR A 132 -14.36 26.78 13.99
C THR A 132 -14.75 26.88 15.48
N ARG A 133 -15.34 25.82 16.03
CA ARG A 133 -15.68 25.66 17.45
C ARG A 133 -14.77 24.65 18.16
N ALA A 134 -13.64 24.30 17.59
CA ALA A 134 -12.79 23.30 18.20
C ALA A 134 -12.34 23.75 19.59
N SER A 135 -12.67 22.95 20.56
CA SER A 135 -12.00 22.90 21.83
C SER A 135 -10.55 22.56 21.58
N THR A 136 -9.68 23.42 21.96
CA THR A 136 -8.26 23.36 21.82
C THR A 136 -7.64 22.22 22.62
N SER A 137 -7.52 21.05 22.06
CA SER A 137 -6.65 20.03 22.64
C SER A 137 -5.16 20.40 22.54
N SER A 138 -4.79 21.24 21.56
CA SER A 138 -3.43 21.76 21.39
C SER A 138 -3.21 23.19 21.86
N GLY A 139 -4.26 23.93 22.25
CA GLY A 139 -4.14 25.31 22.69
C GLY A 139 -3.92 26.37 21.59
N TYR A 140 -3.85 25.97 20.32
CA TYR A 140 -3.59 26.87 19.19
C TYR A 140 -4.61 26.67 18.08
N THR A 141 -5.67 27.51 18.09
CA THR A 141 -6.56 27.70 16.96
C THR A 141 -6.06 28.84 16.10
N TRP A 142 -5.79 28.59 14.84
CA TRP A 142 -5.66 29.67 13.86
C TRP A 142 -7.05 30.12 13.45
N ALA A 143 -7.22 31.46 13.35
CA ALA A 143 -8.46 32.01 12.85
C ALA A 143 -8.84 31.34 11.52
N ASN A 144 -10.14 31.08 11.32
CA ASN A 144 -10.72 30.58 10.08
C ASN A 144 -10.74 29.05 9.86
N GLY A 145 -10.83 28.23 10.88
CA GLY A 145 -11.10 26.82 10.73
C GLY A 145 -9.91 25.95 10.30
N TYR A 146 -8.72 26.30 10.78
CA TYR A 146 -7.49 25.52 10.63
C TYR A 146 -6.81 25.31 11.98
N GLU A 147 -6.15 24.18 12.14
CA GLU A 147 -5.45 23.81 13.38
C GLU A 147 -4.22 22.96 13.06
N PHE A 148 -3.19 23.05 13.94
CA PHE A 148 -2.09 22.11 13.96
C PHE A 148 -2.42 20.95 14.90
N MET A 149 -2.33 19.73 14.40
CA MET A 149 -2.53 18.50 15.17
C MET A 149 -1.35 17.56 14.97
N HIS A 150 -1.19 16.57 15.86
CA HIS A 150 -0.20 15.51 15.72
C HIS A 150 -0.80 14.16 16.06
N GLY A 151 -0.18 13.08 15.56
CA GLY A 151 -0.59 11.70 15.83
C GLY A 151 -0.55 10.83 14.58
N THR A 152 -0.60 9.52 14.79
CA THR A 152 -0.80 8.55 13.70
C THR A 152 -2.13 8.78 12.98
N SER A 153 -3.11 9.40 13.66
CA SER A 153 -4.37 9.85 13.06
C SER A 153 -4.17 10.91 11.97
N MET A 154 -3.09 11.71 12.02
CA MET A 154 -2.73 12.71 11.00
C MET A 154 -1.86 12.10 9.91
N ALA A 155 -1.06 11.10 10.23
CA ALA A 155 -0.29 10.32 9.26
C ALA A 155 -1.20 9.51 8.30
N THR A 156 -2.21 8.85 8.84
CA THR A 156 -3.13 7.97 8.10
C THR A 156 -3.79 8.62 6.87
N PRO A 157 -4.35 9.84 6.93
CA PRO A 157 -4.97 10.47 5.77
C PRO A 157 -3.97 10.88 4.68
N HIS A 158 -2.67 11.05 4.97
CA HIS A 158 -1.65 11.21 3.93
C HIS A 158 -1.57 9.95 3.05
N VAL A 159 -1.57 8.77 3.68
CA VAL A 159 -1.54 7.48 2.98
C VAL A 159 -2.86 7.24 2.23
N SER A 160 -3.99 7.56 2.84
CA SER A 160 -5.31 7.46 2.17
C SER A 160 -5.40 8.39 0.95
N GLY A 161 -4.87 9.61 1.06
CA GLY A 161 -4.77 10.56 -0.05
C GLY A 161 -3.85 10.05 -1.17
N LEU A 162 -2.74 9.40 -0.81
CA LEU A 162 -1.85 8.76 -1.78
C LEU A 162 -2.55 7.56 -2.46
N ALA A 163 -3.28 6.72 -1.72
CA ALA A 163 -4.07 5.63 -2.30
C ALA A 163 -5.05 6.16 -3.35
N ALA A 164 -5.79 7.22 -3.04
CA ALA A 164 -6.71 7.85 -3.99
C ALA A 164 -6.01 8.42 -5.23
N LEU A 165 -4.78 8.96 -5.09
CA LEU A 165 -3.97 9.42 -6.20
C LEU A 165 -3.49 8.25 -7.08
N LEU A 166 -3.08 7.14 -6.49
CA LEU A 166 -2.65 5.94 -7.22
C LEU A 166 -3.81 5.36 -8.04
N LEU A 167 -4.99 5.19 -7.43
CA LEU A 167 -6.19 4.74 -8.12
C LEU A 167 -6.60 5.69 -9.26
N SER A 168 -6.44 7.00 -9.07
CA SER A 168 -6.70 8.00 -10.11
C SER A 168 -5.69 7.95 -11.25
N ARG A 169 -4.42 7.65 -10.95
CA ARG A 169 -3.30 7.67 -11.92
C ARG A 169 -3.22 6.41 -12.75
N PHE A 170 -3.45 5.25 -12.10
CA PHE A 170 -3.21 3.93 -12.68
C PHE A 170 -4.50 3.14 -12.94
N GLY A 171 -5.68 3.71 -12.58
CA GLY A 171 -6.96 3.00 -12.67
C GLY A 171 -7.22 2.10 -11.46
N PRO A 172 -8.17 1.17 -11.56
CA PRO A 172 -8.47 0.21 -10.52
C PRO A 172 -7.23 -0.63 -10.17
N MET A 173 -6.93 -0.72 -8.89
CA MET A 173 -5.82 -1.53 -8.33
C MET A 173 -6.36 -2.36 -7.17
N SER A 174 -5.82 -3.56 -6.99
CA SER A 174 -6.09 -4.31 -5.75
C SER A 174 -5.49 -3.60 -4.53
N PRO A 175 -6.03 -3.79 -3.32
CA PRO A 175 -5.44 -3.23 -2.10
C PRO A 175 -3.98 -3.62 -1.91
N ASP A 176 -3.60 -4.86 -2.27
CA ASP A 176 -2.22 -5.32 -2.21
C ASP A 176 -1.30 -4.58 -3.18
N ALA A 177 -1.78 -4.32 -4.41
CA ALA A 177 -1.01 -3.57 -5.39
C ALA A 177 -0.79 -2.12 -4.93
N VAL A 178 -1.78 -1.51 -4.28
CA VAL A 178 -1.65 -0.18 -3.68
C VAL A 178 -0.64 -0.19 -2.54
N ALA A 179 -0.74 -1.16 -1.62
CA ALA A 179 0.17 -1.30 -0.48
C ALA A 179 1.62 -1.59 -0.95
N ALA A 180 1.79 -2.51 -1.90
CA ALA A 180 3.09 -2.85 -2.46
C ALA A 180 3.75 -1.64 -3.14
N LEU A 181 3.01 -0.91 -3.97
CA LEU A 181 3.53 0.28 -4.65
C LEU A 181 3.97 1.36 -3.66
N MET A 182 3.21 1.58 -2.59
CA MET A 182 3.59 2.50 -1.52
C MET A 182 4.86 2.03 -0.81
N SER A 183 4.92 0.76 -0.42
CA SER A 183 6.06 0.18 0.28
C SER A 183 7.33 0.23 -0.57
N ASP A 184 7.25 -0.18 -1.83
CA ASP A 184 8.40 -0.25 -2.76
C ASP A 184 8.97 1.13 -3.10
N THR A 185 8.18 2.18 -2.98
CA THR A 185 8.57 3.55 -3.29
C THR A 185 8.82 4.41 -2.07
N SER A 186 8.60 3.89 -0.88
CA SER A 186 8.88 4.59 0.37
C SER A 186 10.37 4.91 0.52
N MET A 187 10.64 6.00 1.20
CA MET A 187 12.00 6.34 1.61
C MET A 187 12.33 5.49 2.83
N ASP A 188 13.29 4.60 2.68
CA ASP A 188 13.77 3.73 3.74
C ASP A 188 14.33 4.57 4.90
N LEU A 189 13.84 4.32 6.11
CA LEU A 189 14.21 4.99 7.35
C LEU A 189 14.39 3.95 8.45
N GLY A 190 15.27 4.25 9.40
CA GLY A 190 15.57 3.31 10.48
C GLY A 190 16.62 2.29 10.08
N ASP A 191 16.41 1.04 10.40
CA ASP A 191 17.26 -0.07 9.97
C ASP A 191 17.04 -0.37 8.48
N ASP A 192 18.07 -0.83 7.77
CA ASP A 192 17.98 -1.11 6.33
C ASP A 192 16.84 -2.10 6.01
N GLY A 193 15.93 -1.67 5.16
CA GLY A 193 14.78 -2.44 4.71
C GLY A 193 13.57 -2.27 5.62
N TYR A 194 12.82 -3.35 5.83
CA TYR A 194 11.66 -3.31 6.71
C TYR A 194 12.05 -3.35 8.17
N ASP A 195 11.51 -2.44 8.98
CA ASP A 195 11.64 -2.45 10.44
C ASP A 195 10.30 -2.19 11.16
N PRO A 196 10.16 -2.58 12.46
CA PRO A 196 8.90 -2.46 13.18
C PRO A 196 8.46 -1.02 13.47
N GLY A 197 9.34 -0.04 13.35
CA GLY A 197 9.03 1.37 13.62
C GLY A 197 8.49 2.07 12.38
N PHE A 198 9.20 1.91 11.27
CA PHE A 198 8.90 2.62 10.03
C PHE A 198 8.17 1.76 8.98
N GLY A 199 8.06 0.43 9.20
CA GLY A 199 7.59 -0.49 8.16
C GLY A 199 8.54 -0.49 6.96
N ALA A 200 8.01 -0.22 5.76
CA ALA A 200 8.83 -0.04 4.56
C ALA A 200 9.43 1.38 4.43
N GLY A 201 9.19 2.25 5.42
CA GLY A 201 9.70 3.62 5.44
C GLY A 201 8.63 4.70 5.30
N LEU A 202 9.07 5.93 5.04
CA LEU A 202 8.21 7.09 4.82
C LEU A 202 7.65 7.11 3.40
N VAL A 203 6.33 7.17 3.26
CA VAL A 203 5.68 7.21 1.94
C VAL A 203 6.20 8.35 1.06
N ASN A 204 6.47 8.06 -0.20
CA ASN A 204 6.94 9.01 -1.19
C ASN A 204 5.95 9.12 -2.35
N ALA A 205 5.05 10.09 -2.27
CA ALA A 205 4.01 10.28 -3.28
C ALA A 205 4.57 10.55 -4.68
N TYR A 206 5.67 11.28 -4.79
CA TYR A 206 6.30 11.52 -6.09
C TYR A 206 6.84 10.22 -6.69
N ALA A 207 7.60 9.45 -5.93
CA ALA A 207 8.12 8.17 -6.40
C ALA A 207 6.98 7.21 -6.77
N ALA A 208 5.95 7.09 -5.93
CA ALA A 208 4.81 6.21 -6.17
C ALA A 208 4.02 6.58 -7.44
N LEU A 209 3.82 7.89 -7.70
CA LEU A 209 3.07 8.36 -8.88
C LEU A 209 3.89 8.41 -10.17
N THR A 210 5.22 8.47 -10.07
CA THR A 210 6.14 8.52 -11.20
C THR A 210 6.88 7.21 -11.43
N GLN A 211 6.64 6.21 -10.59
CA GLN A 211 7.24 4.90 -10.76
C GLN A 211 6.89 4.41 -12.18
N SER A 212 7.93 4.02 -12.89
CA SER A 212 7.77 3.47 -14.24
C SER A 212 6.97 2.18 -14.13
N THR A 213 6.04 1.98 -15.07
CA THR A 213 5.33 0.71 -15.22
C THR A 213 6.29 -0.49 -15.36
N MET A 214 7.57 -0.24 -15.70
CA MET A 214 8.63 -1.25 -15.73
C MET A 214 8.88 -1.94 -14.37
N ASP A 215 8.52 -1.31 -13.24
CA ASP A 215 8.71 -1.90 -11.91
C ASP A 215 7.62 -2.93 -11.55
N ARG A 216 6.64 -3.11 -12.42
CA ARG A 216 5.59 -4.14 -12.35
C ARG A 216 5.82 -5.31 -13.31
N ALA A 217 6.97 -5.34 -13.98
CA ALA A 217 7.27 -6.42 -14.90
C ALA A 217 7.42 -7.74 -14.13
N VAL A 218 6.65 -8.73 -14.54
CA VAL A 218 6.77 -10.11 -14.07
C VAL A 218 7.67 -10.87 -15.03
N PHE A 219 8.63 -11.60 -14.48
CA PHE A 219 9.53 -12.44 -15.25
C PHE A 219 9.38 -13.89 -14.82
N ALA A 220 9.28 -14.78 -15.77
CA ALA A 220 9.13 -16.21 -15.54
C ALA A 220 9.86 -17.00 -16.63
N VAL A 221 10.07 -18.28 -16.40
CA VAL A 221 10.75 -19.18 -17.34
C VAL A 221 9.82 -20.33 -17.72
N LYS A 222 9.74 -20.64 -19.00
CA LYS A 222 9.17 -21.88 -19.54
C LYS A 222 10.26 -22.84 -19.97
N ASP A 223 10.08 -24.13 -19.71
CA ASP A 223 10.93 -25.19 -20.26
C ASP A 223 10.73 -25.36 -21.78
N SER A 224 11.52 -26.25 -22.38
CA SER A 224 11.39 -26.57 -23.80
C SER A 224 10.04 -27.24 -24.18
N GLY A 225 9.27 -27.70 -23.21
CA GLY A 225 7.93 -28.24 -23.37
C GLY A 225 6.82 -27.19 -23.20
N GLY A 226 7.19 -25.93 -22.88
CA GLY A 226 6.26 -24.82 -22.66
C GLY A 226 5.65 -24.78 -21.27
N ASN A 227 6.11 -25.62 -20.32
CA ASN A 227 5.62 -25.59 -18.94
C ASN A 227 6.33 -24.52 -18.15
N TRP A 228 5.61 -23.84 -17.25
CA TRP A 228 6.21 -22.87 -16.34
C TRP A 228 7.16 -23.56 -15.36
N VAL A 229 8.40 -23.09 -15.31
CA VAL A 229 9.45 -23.59 -14.42
C VAL A 229 10.19 -22.39 -13.81
N GLY A 230 10.60 -22.54 -12.55
CA GLY A 230 11.22 -21.45 -11.82
C GLY A 230 10.19 -20.50 -11.17
N GLU A 231 10.67 -19.64 -10.30
CA GLU A 231 9.85 -18.67 -9.59
C GLU A 231 9.69 -17.40 -10.42
N SER A 232 8.45 -16.90 -10.50
CA SER A 232 8.20 -15.57 -11.04
C SER A 232 8.73 -14.51 -10.07
N VAL A 233 9.38 -13.49 -10.57
CA VAL A 233 9.83 -12.35 -9.77
C VAL A 233 9.35 -11.06 -10.40
N TYR A 234 8.94 -10.13 -9.54
CA TYR A 234 8.65 -8.77 -9.95
C TYR A 234 9.96 -7.96 -10.03
N GLY A 235 10.10 -7.16 -11.06
CA GLY A 235 11.24 -6.26 -11.20
C GLY A 235 11.34 -5.32 -10.00
N ARG A 236 12.55 -5.24 -9.40
CA ARG A 236 12.85 -4.34 -8.28
C ARG A 236 13.63 -3.11 -8.76
N ARG A 237 13.77 -2.12 -7.89
CA ARG A 237 14.46 -0.82 -8.11
C ARG A 237 15.75 -0.89 -8.93
N ASN A 238 16.48 -1.99 -8.90
CA ASN A 238 17.78 -2.13 -9.59
C ASN A 238 17.68 -2.64 -11.03
N ARG A 239 16.46 -2.79 -11.58
CA ARG A 239 16.25 -3.34 -12.93
C ARG A 239 16.86 -4.74 -13.16
N THR A 240 17.22 -5.42 -12.10
CA THR A 240 17.70 -6.79 -12.11
C THR A 240 16.68 -7.69 -11.43
N PHE A 241 16.49 -8.85 -12.00
CA PHE A 241 15.66 -9.89 -11.40
C PHE A 241 16.46 -11.20 -11.39
N CYS A 242 16.12 -12.08 -10.49
CA CYS A 242 16.71 -13.40 -10.40
C CYS A 242 15.57 -14.42 -10.36
N ILE A 243 15.59 -15.38 -11.28
CA ILE A 243 14.67 -16.51 -11.27
C ILE A 243 15.42 -17.70 -10.71
N SER A 244 14.99 -18.16 -9.54
CA SER A 244 15.52 -19.36 -8.90
C SER A 244 14.83 -20.62 -9.46
N ASN A 245 15.48 -21.77 -9.29
CA ASN A 245 14.94 -23.09 -9.61
C ASN A 245 14.66 -23.37 -11.12
N ALA A 246 15.16 -22.55 -12.02
CA ALA A 246 15.11 -22.88 -13.45
C ALA A 246 16.05 -24.07 -13.77
N SER A 247 15.53 -25.09 -14.40
CA SER A 247 16.33 -26.26 -14.81
C SER A 247 17.34 -25.89 -15.90
N PRO A 248 18.58 -26.44 -15.90
CA PRO A 248 19.54 -26.24 -16.96
C PRO A 248 18.99 -26.68 -18.33
N GLY A 249 19.29 -25.90 -19.38
CA GLY A 249 18.89 -26.23 -20.74
C GLY A 249 18.27 -25.05 -21.48
N LEU A 250 17.70 -25.35 -22.65
CA LEU A 250 16.97 -24.37 -23.44
C LEU A 250 15.64 -24.05 -22.74
N CYS A 251 15.41 -22.76 -22.55
CA CYS A 251 14.18 -22.25 -21.94
C CYS A 251 13.68 -21.00 -22.67
N THR A 252 12.45 -20.64 -22.42
CA THR A 252 11.88 -19.36 -22.85
C THR A 252 11.76 -18.46 -21.64
N LEU A 253 12.49 -17.35 -21.64
CA LEU A 253 12.28 -16.26 -20.68
C LEU A 253 11.07 -15.46 -21.14
N VAL A 254 10.11 -15.30 -20.26
CA VAL A 254 8.89 -14.54 -20.48
C VAL A 254 8.89 -13.34 -19.56
N GLY A 255 8.63 -12.16 -20.12
CA GLY A 255 8.36 -10.97 -19.35
C GLY A 255 7.02 -10.39 -19.72
N PHE A 256 6.25 -9.98 -18.76
CA PHE A 256 5.06 -9.15 -19.03
C PHE A 256 4.96 -8.03 -18.02
N LEU A 257 4.39 -6.94 -18.46
CA LEU A 257 4.11 -5.78 -17.65
C LEU A 257 2.61 -5.76 -17.43
N ASP A 258 2.23 -6.09 -16.22
CA ASP A 258 0.85 -6.08 -15.75
C ASP A 258 0.45 -4.65 -15.40
N VAL A 259 -0.29 -4.02 -16.29
CA VAL A 259 -0.67 -2.61 -16.15
C VAL A 259 -1.91 -2.43 -15.25
N ASP A 260 -2.83 -3.39 -15.29
CA ASP A 260 -4.07 -3.32 -14.52
C ASP A 260 -4.06 -4.11 -13.19
N GLY A 261 -3.03 -4.93 -12.96
CA GLY A 261 -2.82 -5.65 -11.71
C GLY A 261 -3.68 -6.91 -11.55
N ASP A 262 -4.21 -7.45 -12.66
CA ASP A 262 -5.06 -8.65 -12.63
C ASP A 262 -4.25 -9.96 -12.69
N HIS A 263 -2.93 -9.87 -12.79
CA HIS A 263 -1.98 -10.99 -12.92
C HIS A 263 -2.23 -11.88 -14.14
N GLN A 264 -2.86 -11.34 -15.18
CA GLN A 264 -3.08 -12.00 -16.46
C GLN A 264 -2.51 -11.12 -17.58
N ILE A 265 -2.12 -11.73 -18.68
CA ILE A 265 -1.72 -10.97 -19.86
C ILE A 265 -2.99 -10.55 -20.59
N SER A 266 -3.35 -9.29 -20.45
CA SER A 266 -4.60 -8.73 -20.93
C SER A 266 -4.40 -7.53 -21.86
N LEU A 267 -5.51 -7.02 -22.39
CA LEU A 267 -5.50 -5.82 -23.20
C LEU A 267 -5.01 -4.61 -22.39
N GLY A 268 -3.96 -3.98 -22.84
CA GLY A 268 -3.34 -2.85 -22.16
C GLY A 268 -1.98 -3.16 -21.56
N ASP A 269 -1.65 -4.44 -21.39
CA ASP A 269 -0.36 -4.90 -20.89
C ASP A 269 0.75 -4.87 -21.95
N PHE A 270 1.95 -5.19 -21.50
CA PHE A 270 3.07 -5.44 -22.40
C PHE A 270 3.60 -6.85 -22.17
N TYR A 271 3.90 -7.55 -23.26
CA TYR A 271 4.35 -8.93 -23.24
C TYR A 271 5.55 -9.15 -24.15
N GLY A 272 6.43 -10.05 -23.77
CA GLY A 272 7.57 -10.45 -24.58
C GLY A 272 8.15 -11.79 -24.18
N GLU A 273 8.67 -12.51 -25.15
CA GLU A 273 9.38 -13.76 -24.95
C GLU A 273 10.75 -13.73 -25.64
N MET A 274 11.72 -14.43 -25.04
CA MET A 274 12.99 -14.69 -25.69
C MET A 274 13.54 -16.08 -25.32
N GLN A 275 14.23 -16.71 -26.25
CA GLN A 275 14.95 -17.93 -25.97
C GLN A 275 16.19 -17.65 -25.15
N ALA A 276 16.44 -18.44 -24.14
CA ALA A 276 17.62 -18.37 -23.29
C ALA A 276 18.12 -19.79 -22.97
N VAL A 277 19.36 -19.88 -22.56
CA VAL A 277 19.96 -21.15 -22.12
C VAL A 277 20.36 -21.01 -20.66
N VAL A 278 19.73 -21.80 -19.79
CA VAL A 278 20.13 -21.88 -18.38
C VAL A 278 21.36 -22.77 -18.26
N PRO A 279 22.52 -22.26 -17.77
CA PRO A 279 23.72 -23.07 -17.64
C PRO A 279 23.55 -24.11 -16.51
N PRO A 280 24.32 -25.21 -16.55
CA PRO A 280 24.28 -26.24 -15.51
C PRO A 280 24.70 -25.75 -14.13
N SER A 281 25.46 -24.67 -14.07
CA SER A 281 25.88 -24.01 -12.82
C SER A 281 26.11 -22.53 -13.04
N GLY A 282 25.85 -21.73 -12.02
CA GLY A 282 26.05 -20.27 -12.05
C GLY A 282 24.82 -19.50 -12.55
N ALA A 283 24.97 -18.19 -12.65
CA ALA A 283 23.93 -17.29 -13.13
C ALA A 283 24.10 -17.04 -14.64
N HIS A 284 22.99 -16.94 -15.37
CA HIS A 284 22.96 -16.48 -16.75
C HIS A 284 22.40 -15.06 -16.80
N GLN A 285 23.14 -14.17 -17.47
CA GLN A 285 22.71 -12.79 -17.67
C GLN A 285 22.02 -12.69 -19.03
N VAL A 286 20.86 -12.05 -19.03
CA VAL A 286 20.12 -11.69 -20.24
C VAL A 286 20.25 -10.20 -20.44
N ASP A 287 20.81 -9.79 -21.59
CA ASP A 287 21.09 -8.37 -21.83
C ASP A 287 19.85 -7.55 -22.15
N ARG A 288 18.84 -8.16 -22.78
CA ARG A 288 17.64 -7.43 -23.19
C ARG A 288 16.46 -8.38 -23.45
N LEU A 289 15.32 -8.05 -22.88
CA LEU A 289 14.00 -8.58 -23.26
C LEU A 289 13.14 -7.41 -23.76
N VAL A 290 12.53 -7.56 -24.93
CA VAL A 290 11.64 -6.54 -25.51
C VAL A 290 10.20 -6.92 -25.23
N LEU A 291 9.44 -6.01 -24.60
CA LEU A 291 8.02 -6.16 -24.35
C LEU A 291 7.23 -5.37 -25.40
N TYR A 292 6.20 -5.98 -25.95
CA TYR A 292 5.28 -5.40 -26.91
C TYR A 292 3.92 -5.14 -26.30
N TYR A 293 3.29 -4.03 -26.67
CA TYR A 293 1.95 -3.70 -26.20
C TYR A 293 0.93 -4.72 -26.70
N VAL A 294 0.08 -5.22 -25.81
CA VAL A 294 -1.04 -6.10 -26.12
C VAL A 294 -2.24 -5.25 -26.56
N GLY A 295 -2.40 -5.06 -27.84
CA GLY A 295 -3.47 -4.26 -28.45
C GLY A 295 -4.73 -5.06 -28.78
N THR A 296 -5.77 -4.37 -29.25
CA THR A 296 -7.11 -4.93 -29.55
C THR A 296 -7.15 -6.00 -30.64
N GLU A 297 -6.07 -6.13 -31.44
CA GLU A 297 -5.99 -7.09 -32.54
C GLU A 297 -5.23 -8.39 -32.20
N SER A 298 -4.63 -8.49 -31.04
CA SER A 298 -3.99 -9.72 -30.59
C SER A 298 -5.07 -10.67 -30.12
N ALA A 299 -5.34 -11.72 -30.89
CA ALA A 299 -6.15 -12.85 -30.46
C ALA A 299 -5.65 -13.31 -29.09
N ALA A 300 -6.58 -13.51 -28.17
CA ALA A 300 -6.32 -13.97 -26.82
C ALA A 300 -5.25 -15.07 -26.83
N ILE A 301 -4.04 -14.73 -26.43
CA ILE A 301 -3.00 -15.72 -26.16
C ILE A 301 -3.46 -16.36 -24.87
N GLY A 302 -4.11 -17.50 -24.96
CA GLY A 302 -4.60 -18.27 -23.84
C GLY A 302 -3.42 -18.80 -23.01
N MET A 303 -2.87 -17.96 -22.17
CA MET A 303 -1.79 -18.30 -21.27
C MET A 303 -2.22 -17.99 -19.85
N ALA A 304 -2.47 -19.06 -19.08
CA ALA A 304 -2.55 -18.92 -17.64
C ALA A 304 -1.19 -18.45 -17.12
N THR A 305 -1.16 -17.31 -16.45
CA THR A 305 0.04 -16.85 -15.73
C THR A 305 0.40 -17.82 -14.62
N PRO A 306 1.70 -18.00 -14.28
CA PRO A 306 2.08 -18.74 -13.09
C PRO A 306 1.51 -18.02 -11.87
N ARG A 307 0.66 -18.69 -11.09
CA ARG A 307 0.24 -18.16 -9.80
C ARG A 307 1.46 -18.18 -8.87
N PRO A 308 1.76 -17.10 -8.14
CA PRO A 308 2.69 -17.21 -7.05
C PRO A 308 2.19 -18.28 -6.09
N GLN A 309 3.04 -19.27 -5.82
CA GLN A 309 2.71 -20.25 -4.77
C GLN A 309 2.83 -19.51 -3.43
N SER A 310 1.73 -19.52 -2.70
CA SER A 310 1.58 -18.98 -1.33
C SER A 310 2.55 -19.59 -0.34
#